data_f6070a8755bd31d8524e5cabda579026
#
_entry.id   f6070a8755bd31d8524e5cabda579026
#
_cell.length_a   1.000
_cell.length_b   1.000
_cell.length_c   1.000
_cell.angle_alpha   90.00
_cell.angle_beta   90.00
_cell.angle_gamma   90.00
#
_symmetry.space_group_name_H-M   'P 1'
#
loop_
_entity.id
_entity.type
_entity.pdbx_description
1 polymer ?
#
loop_
_entity_poly.entity_id
_entity_poly.type
_entity_poly.pdbx_seq_one_letter_code
_entity_poly.pdbx_strand_id
1 'polypeptide(L)'
;KAPAAGWQQNKNTAGCSPRKRKYHMAEFLPISKEDMNRRGWTQCDFVYVVGDAYVDHPSFGHAIISRVLESHGYKVGIISQPDWKNPDSVSVLGEPRLGFLVCGGNMDSMVNHYSVSRHHRKTDAYTPGGVMGKRPDYAVTVYCNLIRQRYKKAPIIIGGIEASLRRLAHYDYWSDKLKRSVLLDSQADLLIYGMGERAIVEIADALNDGLDIHDITYIDGTVFKVKAPDENLSYLALPSYPELVKSKKKYAESFYLQY
;
A
#
# COMPACT_ATOMS: atom_id res chain seq x y z
N LYS A 1 6.57 -65.13 26.13
CA LYS A 1 6.67 -64.36 27.38
C LYS A 1 7.82 -63.39 27.24
N ALA A 2 7.54 -62.14 26.97
CA ALA A 2 8.51 -61.04 27.00
C ALA A 2 8.16 -60.12 28.17
N PRO A 3 9.17 -59.55 28.89
CA PRO A 3 8.91 -58.78 30.09
C PRO A 3 8.51 -57.33 29.77
N ALA A 4 7.61 -56.81 30.58
CA ALA A 4 7.12 -55.45 30.56
C ALA A 4 8.23 -54.44 30.98
N ALA A 5 8.52 -53.45 30.15
CA ALA A 5 9.38 -52.34 30.48
C ALA A 5 8.59 -51.28 31.23
N GLY A 6 8.92 -51.04 32.50
CA GLY A 6 8.33 -50.00 33.34
C GLY A 6 8.72 -48.60 32.91
N TRP A 7 7.75 -47.73 32.72
CA TRP A 7 7.93 -46.30 32.55
C TRP A 7 8.10 -45.64 33.94
N GLN A 8 9.27 -45.21 34.28
CA GLN A 8 9.46 -44.31 35.43
C GLN A 8 9.07 -42.89 35.07
N GLN A 9 8.03 -42.38 35.75
CA GLN A 9 7.67 -40.98 35.70
C GLN A 9 8.70 -40.10 36.40
N ASN A 10 9.41 -39.32 35.62
CA ASN A 10 10.33 -38.30 36.13
C ASN A 10 9.49 -37.08 36.58
N LYS A 11 9.27 -36.97 37.89
CA LYS A 11 8.61 -35.81 38.52
C LYS A 11 9.66 -34.71 38.74
N ASN A 12 9.95 -33.92 37.73
CA ASN A 12 10.57 -32.62 37.89
C ASN A 12 9.70 -31.58 37.18
N THR A 13 8.57 -31.21 37.81
CA THR A 13 7.81 -30.03 37.47
C THR A 13 8.44 -28.85 38.20
N ALA A 14 9.48 -28.26 37.64
CA ALA A 14 9.86 -26.89 37.98
C ALA A 14 8.71 -25.99 37.53
N GLY A 15 8.06 -25.33 38.51
CA GLY A 15 6.92 -24.48 38.29
C GLY A 15 7.23 -23.33 37.35
N CYS A 16 6.81 -23.46 36.10
CA CYS A 16 6.72 -22.34 35.19
C CYS A 16 5.45 -21.56 35.54
N SER A 17 5.62 -20.56 36.40
CA SER A 17 4.56 -19.58 36.65
C SER A 17 4.14 -18.96 35.30
N PRO A 18 2.84 -18.97 34.94
CA PRO A 18 2.42 -18.34 33.69
C PRO A 18 2.70 -16.83 33.82
N ARG A 19 3.71 -16.34 33.08
CA ARG A 19 3.91 -14.91 32.91
C ARG A 19 2.60 -14.35 32.38
N LYS A 20 1.85 -13.65 33.21
CA LYS A 20 0.70 -12.82 32.78
C LYS A 20 1.25 -11.84 31.75
N ARG A 21 1.12 -12.18 30.47
CA ARG A 21 1.28 -11.18 29.40
C ARG A 21 0.23 -10.12 29.70
N LYS A 22 0.66 -8.96 30.18
CA LYS A 22 -0.16 -7.76 30.14
C LYS A 22 -0.41 -7.53 28.64
N TYR A 23 -1.59 -7.86 28.17
CA TYR A 23 -2.07 -7.40 26.87
C TYR A 23 -2.23 -5.89 27.03
N HIS A 24 -1.16 -5.14 26.73
CA HIS A 24 -1.34 -3.75 26.37
C HIS A 24 -2.12 -3.80 25.05
N MET A 25 -3.37 -3.34 25.09
CA MET A 25 -4.07 -3.04 23.84
C MET A 25 -3.15 -2.06 23.07
N ALA A 26 -2.72 -2.46 21.89
CA ALA A 26 -1.89 -1.59 21.07
C ALA A 26 -2.68 -0.30 20.83
N GLU A 27 -2.08 0.83 21.15
CA GLU A 27 -2.68 2.13 20.86
C GLU A 27 -2.90 2.26 19.35
N PHE A 28 -3.98 2.94 18.95
CA PHE A 28 -4.21 3.27 17.54
C PHE A 28 -3.01 4.04 16.98
N LEU A 29 -2.70 3.80 15.70
CA LEU A 29 -1.65 4.56 15.02
C LEU A 29 -2.03 6.04 14.94
N PRO A 30 -1.05 6.96 14.99
CA PRO A 30 -1.29 8.39 14.96
C PRO A 30 -2.05 8.84 13.70
N ILE A 31 -3.09 9.65 13.90
CA ILE A 31 -3.84 10.31 12.83
C ILE A 31 -3.76 11.84 12.98
N SER A 32 -3.13 12.34 14.04
CA SER A 32 -2.94 13.75 14.33
C SER A 32 -1.55 14.02 14.93
N LYS A 33 -1.14 15.29 14.96
CA LYS A 33 0.09 15.69 15.65
C LYS A 33 0.02 15.47 17.16
N GLU A 34 -1.17 15.58 17.75
CA GLU A 34 -1.41 15.29 19.17
C GLU A 34 -1.13 13.82 19.47
N ASP A 35 -1.54 12.91 18.58
CA ASP A 35 -1.25 11.48 18.72
C ASP A 35 0.25 11.20 18.62
N MET A 36 0.94 11.85 17.67
CA MET A 36 2.39 11.76 17.55
C MET A 36 3.09 12.25 18.82
N ASN A 37 2.66 13.41 19.36
CA ASN A 37 3.23 13.99 20.57
C ASN A 37 3.04 13.07 21.79
N ARG A 38 1.88 12.43 21.94
CA ARG A 38 1.63 11.43 22.99
C ARG A 38 2.61 10.26 22.96
N ARG A 39 3.08 9.89 21.73
CA ARG A 39 4.10 8.86 21.52
C ARG A 39 5.53 9.41 21.59
N GLY A 40 5.72 10.69 21.83
CA GLY A 40 7.01 11.37 21.82
C GLY A 40 7.64 11.46 20.42
N TRP A 41 6.82 11.46 19.36
CA TRP A 41 7.30 11.55 17.98
C TRP A 41 7.20 12.98 17.46
N THR A 42 8.28 13.48 16.90
CA THR A 42 8.34 14.76 16.19
C THR A 42 8.08 14.59 14.69
N GLN A 43 8.35 13.39 14.16
CA GLN A 43 8.22 13.05 12.74
C GLN A 43 7.89 11.56 12.59
N CYS A 44 7.06 11.23 11.61
CA CYS A 44 6.86 9.83 11.17
C CYS A 44 7.97 9.41 10.19
N ASP A 45 8.29 8.12 10.17
CA ASP A 45 9.11 7.54 9.10
C ASP A 45 8.29 7.40 7.83
N PHE A 46 7.06 6.92 7.97
CA PHE A 46 6.09 6.83 6.88
C PHE A 46 4.76 7.50 7.25
N VAL A 47 4.12 8.11 6.26
CA VAL A 47 2.74 8.59 6.35
C VAL A 47 1.91 7.81 5.33
N TYR A 48 0.92 7.07 5.81
CA TYR A 48 0.02 6.28 4.97
C TYR A 48 -1.24 7.09 4.63
N VAL A 49 -1.44 7.39 3.35
CA VAL A 49 -2.64 8.06 2.83
C VAL A 49 -3.58 7.03 2.23
N VAL A 50 -4.82 6.97 2.72
CA VAL A 50 -5.77 5.93 2.36
C VAL A 50 -7.17 6.48 2.06
N GLY A 51 -7.85 5.87 1.09
CA GLY A 51 -9.22 6.24 0.70
C GLY A 51 -10.31 5.71 1.64
N ASP A 52 -10.03 4.75 2.50
CA ASP A 52 -10.95 4.22 3.51
C ASP A 52 -10.85 4.99 4.83
N ALA A 53 -11.88 4.91 5.65
CA ALA A 53 -11.77 5.26 7.06
C ALA A 53 -10.70 4.40 7.75
N TYR A 54 -9.99 4.97 8.73
CA TYR A 54 -9.02 4.20 9.49
C TYR A 54 -9.74 3.22 10.42
N VAL A 55 -9.54 1.95 10.15
CA VAL A 55 -9.96 0.82 10.98
C VAL A 55 -8.73 -0.05 11.22
N ASP A 56 -8.30 -0.15 12.48
CA ASP A 56 -7.14 -0.95 12.86
C ASP A 56 -7.54 -2.43 13.00
N HIS A 57 -7.73 -3.07 11.86
CA HIS A 57 -8.15 -4.47 11.78
C HIS A 57 -7.44 -5.17 10.60
N PRO A 58 -7.07 -6.45 10.73
CA PRO A 58 -6.34 -7.19 9.70
C PRO A 58 -7.11 -7.39 8.38
N SER A 59 -8.39 -7.05 8.31
CA SER A 59 -9.12 -7.00 7.04
C SER A 59 -8.80 -5.76 6.20
N PHE A 60 -8.02 -4.81 6.72
CA PHE A 60 -7.68 -3.57 6.04
C PHE A 60 -6.19 -3.52 5.72
N GLY A 61 -5.85 -3.42 4.44
CA GLY A 61 -4.47 -3.45 3.98
C GLY A 61 -3.60 -2.35 4.58
N HIS A 62 -4.15 -1.14 4.77
CA HIS A 62 -3.41 -0.04 5.40
C HIS A 62 -3.08 -0.34 6.88
N ALA A 63 -3.96 -1.03 7.61
CA ALA A 63 -3.67 -1.43 8.98
C ALA A 63 -2.58 -2.51 9.03
N ILE A 64 -2.68 -3.55 8.18
CA ILE A 64 -1.66 -4.61 8.11
C ILE A 64 -0.29 -4.02 7.82
N ILE A 65 -0.14 -3.28 6.73
CA ILE A 65 1.15 -2.71 6.29
C ILE A 65 1.73 -1.79 7.36
N SER A 66 0.89 -0.93 7.95
CA SER A 66 1.36 -0.02 9.00
C SER A 66 1.79 -0.75 10.27
N ARG A 67 1.06 -1.80 10.67
CA ARG A 67 1.44 -2.60 11.84
C ARG A 67 2.67 -3.49 11.59
N VAL A 68 2.86 -3.97 10.36
CA VAL A 68 4.09 -4.66 9.97
C VAL A 68 5.28 -3.71 10.09
N LEU A 69 5.20 -2.51 9.53
CA LEU A 69 6.26 -1.49 9.67
C LEU A 69 6.51 -1.11 11.13
N GLU A 70 5.45 -0.88 11.92
CA GLU A 70 5.58 -0.59 13.36
C GLU A 70 6.30 -1.73 14.10
N SER A 71 6.01 -2.98 13.76
CA SER A 71 6.67 -4.15 14.39
C SER A 71 8.17 -4.23 14.07
N HIS A 72 8.62 -3.59 12.98
CA HIS A 72 10.02 -3.44 12.60
C HIS A 72 10.65 -2.12 13.10
N GLY A 73 9.93 -1.38 13.95
CA GLY A 73 10.45 -0.18 14.62
C GLY A 73 10.23 1.13 13.87
N TYR A 74 9.53 1.11 12.73
CA TYR A 74 9.21 2.32 11.97
C TYR A 74 8.02 3.07 12.57
N LYS A 75 8.09 4.39 12.55
CA LYS A 75 7.04 5.30 13.01
C LYS A 75 6.07 5.56 11.86
N VAL A 76 4.86 5.04 11.96
CA VAL A 76 3.85 5.17 10.90
C VAL A 76 2.65 5.97 11.39
N GLY A 77 2.30 7.02 10.66
CA GLY A 77 1.06 7.76 10.85
C GLY A 77 0.08 7.55 9.70
N ILE A 78 -1.21 7.71 9.94
CA ILE A 78 -2.27 7.46 8.95
C ILE A 78 -3.06 8.72 8.68
N ILE A 79 -3.20 9.09 7.40
CA ILE A 79 -4.12 10.10 6.91
C ILE A 79 -5.23 9.37 6.15
N SER A 80 -6.38 9.25 6.80
CA SER A 80 -7.56 8.56 6.29
C SER A 80 -8.48 9.56 5.62
N GLN A 81 -8.90 9.27 4.40
CA GLN A 81 -9.85 10.09 3.63
C GLN A 81 -9.52 11.59 3.63
N PRO A 82 -8.29 11.99 3.23
CA PRO A 82 -7.97 13.42 3.17
C PRO A 82 -8.95 14.16 2.25
N ASP A 83 -9.22 15.42 2.55
CA ASP A 83 -10.02 16.26 1.66
C ASP A 83 -9.28 16.46 0.33
N TRP A 84 -9.67 15.68 -0.66
CA TRP A 84 -9.02 15.67 -1.97
C TRP A 84 -9.16 16.97 -2.77
N LYS A 85 -9.95 17.94 -2.28
CA LYS A 85 -10.06 19.30 -2.81
C LYS A 85 -9.08 20.27 -2.16
N ASN A 86 -8.46 19.87 -1.05
CA ASN A 86 -7.53 20.68 -0.30
C ASN A 86 -6.14 20.01 -0.21
N PRO A 87 -5.10 20.51 -0.88
CA PRO A 87 -3.75 19.96 -0.80
C PRO A 87 -3.14 19.93 0.61
N ASP A 88 -3.61 20.78 1.51
CA ASP A 88 -3.10 20.81 2.89
C ASP A 88 -3.55 19.62 3.72
N SER A 89 -4.60 18.92 3.28
CA SER A 89 -5.14 17.75 3.96
C SER A 89 -4.16 16.59 4.09
N VAL A 90 -3.17 16.49 3.18
CA VAL A 90 -2.10 15.48 3.25
C VAL A 90 -0.90 15.92 4.09
N SER A 91 -0.96 17.10 4.71
CA SER A 91 0.13 17.66 5.51
C SER A 91 -0.11 17.60 7.02
N VAL A 92 -1.21 16.99 7.44
CA VAL A 92 -1.65 16.94 8.87
C VAL A 92 -0.56 16.39 9.78
N LEU A 93 0.17 15.36 9.33
CA LEU A 93 1.25 14.73 10.10
C LEU A 93 2.65 15.29 9.75
N GLY A 94 2.74 16.21 8.80
CA GLY A 94 4.01 16.73 8.29
C GLY A 94 4.64 15.84 7.23
N GLU A 95 5.86 16.21 6.81
CA GLU A 95 6.64 15.41 5.85
C GLU A 95 7.25 14.19 6.54
N PRO A 96 7.04 12.98 6.02
CA PRO A 96 7.68 11.77 6.56
C PRO A 96 9.18 11.74 6.23
N ARG A 97 9.96 11.05 7.05
CA ARG A 97 11.41 10.90 6.87
C ARG A 97 11.76 10.02 5.67
N LEU A 98 11.02 8.91 5.46
CA LEU A 98 11.30 7.91 4.41
C LEU A 98 10.35 8.01 3.23
N GLY A 99 9.08 8.37 3.44
CA GLY A 99 8.16 8.53 2.32
C GLY A 99 6.67 8.38 2.66
N PHE A 100 5.86 8.63 1.65
CA PHE A 100 4.41 8.41 1.69
C PHE A 100 4.06 7.04 1.14
N LEU A 101 3.13 6.35 1.82
CA LEU A 101 2.46 5.17 1.33
C LEU A 101 1.05 5.56 0.89
N VAL A 102 0.62 5.12 -0.29
CA VAL A 102 -0.68 5.55 -0.84
C VAL A 102 -1.47 4.35 -1.36
N CYS A 103 -2.73 4.22 -0.94
CA CYS A 103 -3.66 3.26 -1.54
C CYS A 103 -5.07 3.84 -1.71
N GLY A 104 -5.84 3.28 -2.63
CA GLY A 104 -7.24 3.65 -2.86
C GLY A 104 -8.20 3.18 -1.76
N GLY A 105 -7.78 2.25 -0.90
CA GLY A 105 -8.58 1.56 0.10
C GLY A 105 -8.69 0.06 -0.18
N ASN A 106 -9.59 -0.63 0.52
CA ASN A 106 -9.85 -2.07 0.34
C ASN A 106 -10.44 -2.42 -1.01
N MET A 107 -11.10 -1.47 -1.65
CA MET A 107 -11.63 -1.60 -3.01
C MET A 107 -10.99 -0.59 -3.94
N ASP A 108 -10.98 -0.91 -5.22
CA ASP A 108 -10.73 0.06 -6.26
C ASP A 108 -11.76 1.20 -6.18
N SER A 109 -11.31 2.46 -6.25
CA SER A 109 -12.15 3.63 -6.07
C SER A 109 -13.30 3.69 -7.07
N MET A 110 -13.06 3.33 -8.33
CA MET A 110 -14.05 3.32 -9.37
C MET A 110 -15.12 2.23 -9.16
N VAL A 111 -14.68 1.03 -8.73
CA VAL A 111 -15.59 -0.07 -8.37
C VAL A 111 -16.41 0.27 -7.13
N ASN A 112 -15.84 0.99 -6.19
CA ASN A 112 -16.54 1.45 -4.99
C ASN A 112 -17.59 2.52 -5.32
N HIS A 113 -17.33 3.39 -6.27
CA HIS A 113 -18.21 4.52 -6.61
C HIS A 113 -19.29 4.18 -7.62
N TYR A 114 -19.04 3.23 -8.52
CA TYR A 114 -19.91 2.97 -9.64
C TYR A 114 -20.38 1.51 -9.70
N SER A 115 -21.58 1.30 -10.19
CA SER A 115 -22.06 -0.01 -10.61
C SER A 115 -21.48 -0.38 -11.99
N VAL A 116 -21.64 -1.64 -12.40
CA VAL A 116 -21.25 -2.10 -13.75
C VAL A 116 -21.95 -1.29 -14.87
N SER A 117 -23.16 -0.80 -14.63
CA SER A 117 -23.89 0.08 -15.56
C SER A 117 -23.50 1.57 -15.44
N ARG A 118 -22.37 1.86 -14.78
CA ARG A 118 -21.80 3.22 -14.60
C ARG A 118 -22.69 4.20 -13.80
N HIS A 119 -23.65 3.69 -13.04
CA HIS A 119 -24.43 4.53 -12.12
C HIS A 119 -23.68 4.70 -10.80
N HIS A 120 -23.68 5.94 -10.27
CA HIS A 120 -23.15 6.21 -8.95
C HIS A 120 -23.84 5.39 -7.86
N ARG A 121 -23.08 4.78 -6.99
CA ARG A 121 -23.60 4.16 -5.77
C ARG A 121 -24.02 5.25 -4.78
N LYS A 122 -25.01 4.93 -3.94
CA LYS A 122 -25.55 5.87 -2.95
C LYS A 122 -24.78 5.86 -1.63
N THR A 123 -24.03 4.79 -1.37
CA THR A 123 -23.32 4.59 -0.10
C THR A 123 -21.92 4.05 -0.34
N ASP A 124 -20.97 4.49 0.48
CA ASP A 124 -19.62 3.95 0.58
C ASP A 124 -19.48 3.19 1.90
N ALA A 125 -19.38 1.86 1.82
CA ALA A 125 -19.26 0.99 3.00
C ALA A 125 -17.97 1.21 3.81
N TYR A 126 -16.97 1.86 3.23
CA TYR A 126 -15.67 2.14 3.86
C TYR A 126 -15.56 3.57 4.41
N THR A 127 -16.66 4.29 4.43
CA THR A 127 -16.73 5.66 4.96
C THR A 127 -17.67 5.70 6.17
N PRO A 128 -17.34 6.44 7.25
CA PRO A 128 -18.22 6.59 8.40
C PRO A 128 -19.61 7.06 7.99
N GLY A 129 -20.64 6.38 8.47
CA GLY A 129 -22.04 6.66 8.11
C GLY A 129 -22.41 6.33 6.67
N GLY A 130 -21.54 5.67 5.91
CA GLY A 130 -21.79 5.31 4.51
C GLY A 130 -21.82 6.50 3.55
N VAL A 131 -21.22 7.63 3.93
CA VAL A 131 -21.29 8.90 3.16
C VAL A 131 -20.43 8.81 1.90
N MET A 132 -21.05 9.01 0.72
CA MET A 132 -20.35 9.08 -0.56
C MET A 132 -19.59 10.38 -0.74
N GLY A 133 -18.51 10.33 -1.57
CA GLY A 133 -17.74 11.50 -2.00
C GLY A 133 -16.59 11.92 -1.10
N LYS A 134 -16.30 11.16 -0.02
CA LYS A 134 -15.10 11.35 0.80
C LYS A 134 -13.85 10.89 0.05
N ARG A 135 -13.95 9.83 -0.71
CA ARG A 135 -12.90 9.32 -1.59
C ARG A 135 -13.06 9.92 -2.98
N PRO A 136 -11.99 10.33 -3.68
CA PRO A 136 -12.07 10.73 -5.09
C PRO A 136 -12.13 9.53 -6.03
N ASP A 137 -12.56 9.75 -7.25
CA ASP A 137 -12.33 8.82 -8.36
C ASP A 137 -10.82 8.71 -8.63
N TYR A 138 -10.35 7.50 -9.00
CA TYR A 138 -8.92 7.22 -9.19
C TYR A 138 -8.07 7.67 -8.00
N ALA A 139 -8.48 7.27 -6.80
CA ALA A 139 -7.98 7.78 -5.52
C ALA A 139 -6.46 7.77 -5.41
N VAL A 140 -5.79 6.69 -5.86
CA VAL A 140 -4.31 6.61 -5.84
C VAL A 140 -3.68 7.77 -6.61
N THR A 141 -4.15 8.05 -7.82
CA THR A 141 -3.62 9.14 -8.65
C THR A 141 -3.87 10.50 -8.01
N VAL A 142 -5.09 10.73 -7.51
CA VAL A 142 -5.45 12.01 -6.89
C VAL A 142 -4.63 12.26 -5.64
N TYR A 143 -4.49 11.28 -4.75
CA TYR A 143 -3.71 11.44 -3.52
C TYR A 143 -2.21 11.67 -3.79
N CYS A 144 -1.63 10.96 -4.74
CA CYS A 144 -0.25 11.21 -5.15
C CYS A 144 -0.06 12.65 -5.68
N ASN A 145 -1.00 13.15 -6.48
CA ASN A 145 -0.96 14.52 -6.99
C ASN A 145 -1.06 15.55 -5.86
N LEU A 146 -1.90 15.33 -4.84
CA LEU A 146 -1.96 16.19 -3.65
C LEU A 146 -0.62 16.21 -2.91
N ILE A 147 -0.02 15.03 -2.71
CA ILE A 147 1.29 14.91 -2.06
C ILE A 147 2.35 15.68 -2.88
N ARG A 148 2.41 15.49 -4.21
CA ARG A 148 3.38 16.19 -5.08
C ARG A 148 3.22 17.71 -5.07
N GLN A 149 2.00 18.24 -4.87
CA GLN A 149 1.78 19.67 -4.74
C GLN A 149 2.45 20.24 -3.48
N ARG A 150 2.48 19.49 -2.39
CA ARG A 150 3.07 19.91 -1.09
C ARG A 150 4.52 19.46 -0.94
N TYR A 151 4.86 18.26 -1.37
CA TYR A 151 6.14 17.61 -1.16
C TYR A 151 6.70 17.09 -2.49
N LYS A 152 7.37 17.96 -3.22
CA LYS A 152 7.81 17.70 -4.60
C LYS A 152 8.78 16.51 -4.71
N LYS A 153 9.59 16.28 -3.67
CA LYS A 153 10.69 15.30 -3.69
C LYS A 153 10.49 14.13 -2.73
N ALA A 154 9.47 14.16 -1.88
CA ALA A 154 9.24 13.07 -0.94
C ALA A 154 8.96 11.76 -1.70
N PRO A 155 9.57 10.63 -1.33
CA PRO A 155 9.27 9.34 -1.93
C PRO A 155 7.79 8.99 -1.80
N ILE A 156 7.19 8.50 -2.88
CA ILE A 156 5.80 8.01 -2.91
C ILE A 156 5.76 6.57 -3.39
N ILE A 157 5.32 5.70 -2.52
CA ILE A 157 5.13 4.27 -2.76
C ILE A 157 3.64 3.99 -2.83
N ILE A 158 3.15 3.47 -3.94
CA ILE A 158 1.75 3.13 -4.12
C ILE A 158 1.52 1.63 -4.01
N GLY A 159 0.35 1.24 -3.53
CA GLY A 159 0.00 -0.18 -3.36
C GLY A 159 -1.50 -0.41 -3.22
N GLY A 160 -1.85 -1.62 -2.81
CA GLY A 160 -3.23 -2.07 -2.68
C GLY A 160 -3.86 -2.46 -4.02
N ILE A 161 -5.15 -2.82 -3.99
CA ILE A 161 -5.85 -3.40 -5.14
C ILE A 161 -5.90 -2.45 -6.35
N GLU A 162 -6.17 -1.18 -6.13
CA GLU A 162 -6.26 -0.19 -7.22
C GLU A 162 -4.93 -0.03 -7.97
N ALA A 163 -3.82 0.07 -7.25
CA ALA A 163 -2.49 0.14 -7.84
C ALA A 163 -2.11 -1.18 -8.53
N SER A 164 -2.38 -2.32 -7.88
CA SER A 164 -2.06 -3.64 -8.42
C SER A 164 -2.76 -3.93 -9.75
N LEU A 165 -4.04 -3.59 -9.86
CA LEU A 165 -4.83 -3.78 -11.09
C LEU A 165 -4.36 -2.86 -12.23
N ARG A 166 -3.80 -1.70 -11.92
CA ARG A 166 -3.36 -0.67 -12.87
C ARG A 166 -1.84 -0.58 -12.99
N ARG A 167 -1.09 -1.58 -12.52
CA ARG A 167 0.39 -1.57 -12.53
C ARG A 167 1.01 -1.56 -13.93
N LEU A 168 0.31 -2.09 -14.91
CA LEU A 168 0.70 -2.11 -16.31
C LEU A 168 -0.27 -1.27 -17.15
N ALA A 169 -0.04 -1.18 -18.46
CA ALA A 169 -1.02 -0.61 -19.37
C ALA A 169 -2.31 -1.43 -19.32
N HIS A 170 -3.44 -0.78 -19.15
CA HIS A 170 -4.72 -1.44 -18.89
C HIS A 170 -5.87 -0.75 -19.61
N TYR A 171 -6.96 -1.51 -19.83
CA TYR A 171 -8.21 -0.95 -20.31
C TYR A 171 -9.00 -0.38 -19.13
N ASP A 172 -9.28 0.90 -19.19
CA ASP A 172 -10.14 1.59 -18.22
C ASP A 172 -11.58 1.57 -18.68
N TYR A 173 -12.36 0.72 -18.07
CA TYR A 173 -13.79 0.53 -18.39
C TYR A 173 -14.62 1.82 -18.30
N TRP A 174 -14.27 2.70 -17.36
CA TRP A 174 -15.05 3.91 -17.04
C TRP A 174 -14.89 4.97 -18.11
N SER A 175 -13.68 5.17 -18.61
CA SER A 175 -13.37 6.12 -19.70
C SER A 175 -13.40 5.50 -21.09
N ASP A 176 -13.58 4.18 -21.19
CA ASP A 176 -13.52 3.40 -22.45
C ASP A 176 -12.20 3.64 -23.23
N LYS A 177 -11.08 3.63 -22.52
CA LYS A 177 -9.75 3.92 -23.08
C LYS A 177 -8.69 3.01 -22.49
N LEU A 178 -7.63 2.78 -23.25
CA LEU A 178 -6.38 2.25 -22.70
C LEU A 178 -5.66 3.36 -21.95
N LYS A 179 -5.19 3.05 -20.74
CA LYS A 179 -4.38 3.91 -19.90
C LYS A 179 -2.99 3.30 -19.69
N ARG A 180 -2.03 4.15 -19.42
CA ARG A 180 -0.68 3.73 -19.02
C ARG A 180 -0.71 3.14 -17.61
N SER A 181 0.43 2.61 -17.18
CA SER A 181 0.63 2.24 -15.77
C SER A 181 0.27 3.40 -14.84
N VAL A 182 -0.43 3.10 -13.75
CA VAL A 182 -0.73 4.08 -12.70
C VAL A 182 0.52 4.66 -12.07
N LEU A 183 1.64 3.93 -12.07
CA LEU A 183 2.93 4.44 -11.60
C LEU A 183 3.40 5.67 -12.39
N LEU A 184 3.10 5.71 -13.70
CA LEU A 184 3.41 6.87 -14.55
C LEU A 184 2.40 7.99 -14.38
N ASP A 185 1.10 7.65 -14.31
CA ASP A 185 0.02 8.64 -14.29
C ASP A 185 -0.12 9.31 -12.91
N SER A 186 0.22 8.61 -11.81
CA SER A 186 0.21 9.15 -10.45
C SER A 186 1.47 9.93 -10.06
N GLN A 187 2.54 9.86 -10.86
CA GLN A 187 3.86 10.41 -10.52
C GLN A 187 4.47 9.80 -9.23
N ALA A 188 4.04 8.61 -8.84
CA ALA A 188 4.67 7.85 -7.77
C ALA A 188 6.04 7.32 -8.21
N ASP A 189 6.88 6.95 -7.24
CA ASP A 189 8.25 6.49 -7.50
C ASP A 189 8.32 4.97 -7.61
N LEU A 190 7.58 4.27 -6.75
CA LEU A 190 7.56 2.81 -6.66
C LEU A 190 6.13 2.30 -6.47
N LEU A 191 5.82 1.11 -6.99
CA LEU A 191 4.55 0.43 -6.80
C LEU A 191 4.79 -0.97 -6.24
N ILE A 192 4.05 -1.33 -5.20
CA ILE A 192 4.00 -2.69 -4.66
C ILE A 192 2.68 -3.32 -5.10
N TYR A 193 2.72 -4.53 -5.69
CA TYR A 193 1.52 -5.25 -6.08
C TYR A 193 1.37 -6.58 -5.33
N GLY A 194 0.13 -7.04 -5.20
CA GLY A 194 -0.19 -8.27 -4.47
C GLY A 194 -0.03 -8.10 -2.95
N MET A 195 0.53 -9.13 -2.30
CA MET A 195 0.81 -9.15 -0.86
C MET A 195 2.10 -8.39 -0.57
N GLY A 196 1.97 -7.19 -0.04
CA GLY A 196 3.07 -6.23 0.08
C GLY A 196 3.85 -6.27 1.40
N GLU A 197 3.52 -7.15 2.34
CA GLU A 197 4.04 -7.15 3.72
C GLU A 197 5.56 -7.34 3.76
N ARG A 198 6.10 -8.25 2.95
CA ARG A 198 7.54 -8.46 2.84
C ARG A 198 8.22 -7.32 2.10
N ALA A 199 7.71 -6.98 0.92
CA ALA A 199 8.31 -5.96 0.07
C ALA A 199 8.41 -4.59 0.76
N ILE A 200 7.38 -4.21 1.55
CA ILE A 200 7.41 -2.90 2.24
C ILE A 200 8.48 -2.84 3.33
N VAL A 201 8.79 -3.94 4.00
CA VAL A 201 9.87 -3.99 5.00
C VAL A 201 11.22 -3.86 4.30
N GLU A 202 11.46 -4.62 3.24
CA GLU A 202 12.71 -4.55 2.46
C GLU A 202 12.94 -3.15 1.87
N ILE A 203 11.86 -2.49 1.38
CA ILE A 203 11.93 -1.09 0.91
C ILE A 203 12.23 -0.13 2.05
N ALA A 204 11.58 -0.31 3.20
CA ALA A 204 11.77 0.54 4.36
C ALA A 204 13.21 0.46 4.88
N ASP A 205 13.77 -0.75 4.95
CA ASP A 205 15.17 -0.98 5.34
C ASP A 205 16.13 -0.33 4.33
N ALA A 206 15.92 -0.51 3.02
CA ALA A 206 16.74 0.10 1.98
C ALA A 206 16.74 1.64 2.07
N LEU A 207 15.55 2.26 2.22
CA LEU A 207 15.44 3.71 2.39
C LEU A 207 16.07 4.19 3.70
N ASN A 208 15.93 3.42 4.78
CA ASN A 208 16.54 3.74 6.07
C ASN A 208 18.06 3.67 6.03
N ASP A 209 18.61 2.78 5.22
CA ASP A 209 20.05 2.65 4.97
C ASP A 209 20.58 3.72 4.00
N GLY A 210 19.71 4.60 3.50
CA GLY A 210 20.06 5.76 2.70
C GLY A 210 20.06 5.53 1.18
N LEU A 211 19.50 4.41 0.68
CA LEU A 211 19.33 4.21 -0.76
C LEU A 211 18.30 5.21 -1.29
N ASP A 212 18.53 5.70 -2.51
CA ASP A 212 17.50 6.46 -3.24
C ASP A 212 16.40 5.50 -3.69
N ILE A 213 15.15 5.96 -3.62
CA ILE A 213 13.98 5.15 -4.01
C ILE A 213 14.07 4.65 -5.46
N HIS A 214 14.73 5.40 -6.34
CA HIS A 214 14.90 5.03 -7.75
C HIS A 214 15.95 3.94 -7.97
N ASP A 215 16.80 3.66 -6.97
CA ASP A 215 17.79 2.59 -7.01
C ASP A 215 17.23 1.27 -6.45
N ILE A 216 16.05 1.30 -5.85
CA ILE A 216 15.35 0.11 -5.33
C ILE A 216 14.65 -0.61 -6.49
N THR A 217 15.42 -1.42 -7.25
CA THR A 217 14.93 -2.11 -8.46
C THR A 217 14.98 -3.64 -8.34
N TYR A 218 15.38 -4.15 -7.19
CA TYR A 218 15.70 -5.57 -6.95
C TYR A 218 14.70 -6.29 -6.02
N ILE A 219 13.69 -5.60 -5.52
CA ILE A 219 12.72 -6.18 -4.59
C ILE A 219 11.57 -6.81 -5.36
N ASP A 220 11.29 -8.09 -5.08
CA ASP A 220 10.20 -8.82 -5.67
C ASP A 220 8.83 -8.21 -5.33
N GLY A 221 7.89 -8.28 -6.27
CA GLY A 221 6.54 -7.73 -6.07
C GLY A 221 6.46 -6.21 -6.27
N THR A 222 7.48 -5.61 -6.88
CA THR A 222 7.51 -4.17 -7.16
C THR A 222 7.42 -3.85 -8.66
N VAL A 223 7.04 -2.62 -8.95
CA VAL A 223 7.10 -2.01 -10.29
C VAL A 223 7.78 -0.66 -10.15
N PHE A 224 8.82 -0.45 -10.94
CA PHE A 224 9.65 0.75 -10.92
C PHE A 224 9.89 1.29 -12.34
N LYS A 225 10.48 2.46 -12.44
CA LYS A 225 10.76 3.14 -13.71
C LYS A 225 12.27 3.14 -13.98
N VAL A 226 12.66 2.68 -15.14
CA VAL A 226 14.05 2.75 -15.63
C VAL A 226 14.11 3.36 -17.01
N LYS A 227 15.24 3.95 -17.36
CA LYS A 227 15.47 4.52 -18.71
C LYS A 227 15.67 3.43 -19.76
N ALA A 228 16.34 2.36 -19.37
CA ALA A 228 16.58 1.17 -20.21
C ALA A 228 16.55 -0.08 -19.32
N PRO A 229 16.09 -1.23 -19.83
CA PRO A 229 16.19 -2.50 -19.10
C PRO A 229 17.66 -2.85 -18.86
N ASP A 230 17.93 -3.58 -17.77
CA ASP A 230 19.25 -4.17 -17.54
C ASP A 230 19.43 -5.34 -18.50
N GLU A 231 20.46 -5.29 -19.34
CA GLU A 231 20.77 -6.32 -20.35
C GLU A 231 21.15 -7.68 -19.72
N ASN A 232 21.54 -7.69 -18.45
CA ASN A 232 21.90 -8.91 -17.74
C ASN A 232 20.69 -9.64 -17.13
N LEU A 233 19.51 -9.01 -17.11
CA LEU A 233 18.29 -9.61 -16.58
C LEU A 233 17.48 -10.27 -17.71
N SER A 234 17.04 -11.50 -17.44
CA SER A 234 16.03 -12.15 -18.28
C SER A 234 14.65 -11.58 -17.95
N TYR A 235 13.97 -11.03 -18.95
CA TYR A 235 12.63 -10.47 -18.77
C TYR A 235 11.73 -10.77 -19.96
N LEU A 236 10.42 -10.77 -19.71
CA LEU A 236 9.41 -10.88 -20.75
C LEU A 236 9.00 -9.48 -21.22
N ALA A 237 9.34 -9.14 -22.47
CA ALA A 237 8.94 -7.86 -23.05
C ALA A 237 7.47 -7.89 -23.46
N LEU A 238 6.68 -6.97 -22.92
CA LEU A 238 5.30 -6.75 -23.35
C LEU A 238 5.25 -5.69 -24.47
N PRO A 239 4.23 -5.73 -25.35
CA PRO A 239 4.02 -4.67 -26.32
C PRO A 239 3.94 -3.29 -25.64
N SER A 240 4.54 -2.28 -26.25
CA SER A 240 4.56 -0.93 -25.71
C SER A 240 3.17 -0.28 -25.70
N TYR A 241 2.94 0.69 -24.82
CA TYR A 241 1.67 1.41 -24.74
C TYR A 241 1.19 1.98 -26.09
N PRO A 242 2.05 2.62 -26.94
CA PRO A 242 1.63 3.07 -28.27
C PRO A 242 1.16 1.94 -29.19
N GLU A 243 1.76 0.74 -29.11
CA GLU A 243 1.32 -0.43 -29.88
C GLU A 243 -0.04 -0.95 -29.39
N LEU A 244 -0.22 -0.99 -28.05
CA LEU A 244 -1.49 -1.43 -27.45
C LEU A 244 -2.64 -0.53 -27.87
N VAL A 245 -2.44 0.79 -27.87
CA VAL A 245 -3.47 1.77 -28.28
C VAL A 245 -3.88 1.58 -29.74
N LYS A 246 -2.92 1.22 -30.61
CA LYS A 246 -3.17 1.06 -32.06
C LYS A 246 -3.78 -0.30 -32.43
N SER A 247 -3.68 -1.32 -31.57
CA SER A 247 -4.02 -2.68 -31.95
C SER A 247 -4.65 -3.49 -30.80
N LYS A 248 -5.95 -3.80 -30.94
CA LYS A 248 -6.65 -4.72 -30.01
C LYS A 248 -5.97 -6.11 -29.94
N LYS A 249 -5.37 -6.58 -31.05
CA LYS A 249 -4.64 -7.85 -31.10
C LYS A 249 -3.40 -7.78 -30.20
N LYS A 250 -2.64 -6.69 -30.25
CA LYS A 250 -1.48 -6.45 -29.39
C LYS A 250 -1.89 -6.36 -27.90
N TYR A 251 -3.05 -5.77 -27.62
CA TYR A 251 -3.58 -5.75 -26.26
C TYR A 251 -3.93 -7.16 -25.76
N ALA A 252 -4.59 -7.99 -26.58
CA ALA A 252 -4.87 -9.37 -26.25
C ALA A 252 -3.59 -10.21 -26.07
N GLU A 253 -2.58 -10.00 -26.90
CA GLU A 253 -1.24 -10.61 -26.77
C GLU A 253 -0.58 -10.24 -25.44
N SER A 254 -0.59 -8.96 -25.09
CA SER A 254 -0.06 -8.48 -23.80
C SER A 254 -0.77 -9.14 -22.61
N PHE A 255 -2.09 -9.29 -22.67
CA PHE A 255 -2.86 -9.97 -21.64
C PHE A 255 -2.47 -11.44 -21.52
N TYR A 256 -2.37 -12.15 -22.66
CA TYR A 256 -1.97 -13.57 -22.70
C TYR A 256 -0.57 -13.79 -22.11
N LEU A 257 0.38 -12.86 -22.37
CA LEU A 257 1.75 -12.97 -21.87
C LEU A 257 1.87 -12.72 -20.35
N GLN A 258 0.86 -12.09 -19.75
CA GLN A 258 0.84 -11.82 -18.30
C GLN A 258 0.30 -12.99 -17.48
N TYR A 259 -0.38 -13.95 -18.12
CA TYR A 259 -1.00 -15.13 -17.51
C TYR A 259 -0.38 -16.43 -18.03
#